data_13d962fbe8a9b4e40664c31915456186
#
_entry.id   13d962fbe8a9b4e40664c31915456186
#
_cell.length_a   1.000
_cell.length_b   1.000
_cell.length_c   1.000
_cell.angle_alpha   90.00
_cell.angle_beta   90.00
_cell.angle_gamma   90.00
#
_symmetry.space_group_name_H-M   'P 1'
#
loop_
_entity.id
_entity.type
_entity.pdbx_description
1 polymer ?
#
loop_
_entity_poly.entity_id
_entity_poly.type
_entity_poly.pdbx_seq_one_letter_code
_entity_poly.pdbx_strand_id
1 'polypeptide(L)'
;MSTFKTALRMALAHPFYLLIYTVFISLMGVFIAASVSWNSSQLTEYKPYDANVIVVDRDGSDLSRALTKHLGSRFDLVTGVGDDTYDLADALSKSNSAKGSADCVFFIPEGFEDDLVAAARAGESLPKLDVTYGAGTMAAALSSAEASRWISLAGAAAALEPTASNGDVAKAAEHAAAKRAEVQIERVKVDSAAAATLESYFNFGAYAIISSVIVSVGLVFSGMNEPERVRRMDAGPISERQRSLAVFAAAAVLTVCIWFVSSMMGVVGFAGAVAEVGVGRVCLALVATFALACTPLAVGFALSSLGAREELLNGVGNLLGMLMTFLGGAWMPLSLMGPAVQTVAHFVPTYWVNDAIGKALASDLTSAMLGDIACDLGVTVLFAVAIAAVGLALARTKSHA
;
A
#
# COMPACT_ATOMS: atom_id res chain seq x y z
N MET A 1 -28.49 -32.52 21.66
CA MET A 1 -27.24 -31.81 21.39
C MET A 1 -27.46 -30.35 21.70
N SER A 2 -26.50 -29.65 22.31
CA SER A 2 -26.71 -28.22 22.59
C SER A 2 -26.70 -27.42 21.29
N THR A 3 -27.57 -26.42 21.17
CA THR A 3 -27.68 -25.49 20.02
C THR A 3 -26.31 -24.91 19.64
N PHE A 4 -25.49 -24.60 20.63
CA PHE A 4 -24.11 -24.14 20.44
C PHE A 4 -23.25 -25.14 19.63
N LYS A 5 -23.26 -26.43 19.98
CA LYS A 5 -22.50 -27.48 19.26
C LYS A 5 -22.99 -27.64 17.82
N THR A 6 -24.30 -27.49 17.61
CA THR A 6 -24.87 -27.57 16.26
C THR A 6 -24.41 -26.40 15.40
N ALA A 7 -24.49 -25.19 15.94
CA ALA A 7 -24.02 -23.99 15.24
C ALA A 7 -22.51 -24.07 14.86
N LEU A 8 -21.67 -24.52 15.77
CA LEU A 8 -20.24 -24.69 15.50
C LEU A 8 -19.96 -25.79 14.47
N ARG A 9 -20.71 -26.92 14.52
CA ARG A 9 -20.60 -27.96 13.50
C ARG A 9 -21.03 -27.50 12.11
N MET A 10 -21.97 -26.57 12.01
CA MET A 10 -22.36 -26.00 10.72
C MET A 10 -21.23 -25.17 10.11
N ALA A 11 -20.53 -24.37 10.90
CA ALA A 11 -19.35 -23.66 10.41
C ALA A 11 -18.27 -24.63 9.90
N LEU A 12 -18.01 -25.69 10.67
CA LEU A 12 -17.03 -26.73 10.31
C LEU A 12 -17.47 -27.64 9.15
N ALA A 13 -18.76 -27.66 8.81
CA ALA A 13 -19.26 -28.39 7.64
C ALA A 13 -18.90 -27.71 6.31
N HIS A 14 -18.46 -26.44 6.36
CA HIS A 14 -18.00 -25.68 5.18
C HIS A 14 -16.48 -25.38 5.27
N PRO A 15 -15.61 -26.40 5.34
CA PRO A 15 -14.18 -26.22 5.59
C PRO A 15 -13.47 -25.41 4.49
N PHE A 16 -13.96 -25.46 3.25
CA PHE A 16 -13.40 -24.71 2.13
C PHE A 16 -13.48 -23.20 2.35
N TYR A 17 -14.58 -22.67 2.88
CA TYR A 17 -14.71 -21.25 3.18
C TYR A 17 -13.73 -20.83 4.28
N LEU A 18 -13.65 -21.60 5.37
CA LEU A 18 -12.70 -21.33 6.44
C LEU A 18 -11.27 -21.39 5.94
N LEU A 19 -10.93 -22.36 5.10
CA LEU A 19 -9.59 -22.53 4.58
C LEU A 19 -9.23 -21.39 3.62
N ILE A 20 -10.10 -21.09 2.65
CA ILE A 20 -9.83 -20.04 1.65
C ILE A 20 -9.75 -18.67 2.34
N TYR A 21 -10.76 -18.28 3.09
CA TYR A 21 -10.86 -16.94 3.64
C TYR A 21 -9.91 -16.71 4.81
N THR A 22 -9.72 -17.70 5.69
CA THR A 22 -8.85 -17.51 6.87
C THR A 22 -7.39 -17.83 6.54
N VAL A 23 -7.12 -18.97 5.87
CA VAL A 23 -5.73 -19.39 5.68
C VAL A 23 -5.11 -18.77 4.43
N PHE A 24 -5.78 -18.91 3.26
CA PHE A 24 -5.17 -18.44 2.01
C PHE A 24 -5.04 -16.92 1.95
N ILE A 25 -6.06 -16.17 2.39
CA ILE A 25 -5.98 -14.70 2.38
C ILE A 25 -4.95 -14.21 3.40
N SER A 26 -4.86 -14.83 4.59
CA SER A 26 -3.83 -14.48 5.56
C SER A 26 -2.43 -14.83 5.06
N LEU A 27 -2.27 -15.95 4.34
CA LEU A 27 -1.01 -16.32 3.69
C LEU A 27 -0.60 -15.30 2.62
N MET A 28 -1.56 -14.80 1.83
CA MET A 28 -1.32 -13.70 0.89
C MET A 28 -0.81 -12.45 1.62
N GLY A 29 -1.36 -12.16 2.81
CA GLY A 29 -0.86 -11.08 3.68
C GLY A 29 0.60 -11.29 4.09
N VAL A 30 1.02 -12.54 4.37
CA VAL A 30 2.42 -12.87 4.64
C VAL A 30 3.31 -12.56 3.44
N PHE A 31 2.89 -12.92 2.23
CA PHE A 31 3.67 -12.63 1.02
C PHE A 31 3.81 -11.12 0.77
N ILE A 32 2.74 -10.35 0.97
CA ILE A 32 2.77 -8.89 0.82
C ILE A 32 3.70 -8.26 1.85
N ALA A 33 3.58 -8.63 3.11
CA ALA A 33 4.45 -8.12 4.18
C ALA A 33 5.92 -8.53 3.97
N ALA A 34 6.17 -9.75 3.46
CA ALA A 34 7.51 -10.20 3.10
C ALA A 34 8.10 -9.35 1.96
N SER A 35 7.29 -8.95 0.97
CA SER A 35 7.75 -8.05 -0.11
C SER A 35 8.11 -6.66 0.41
N VAL A 36 7.38 -6.14 1.39
CA VAL A 36 7.71 -4.87 2.08
C VAL A 36 9.02 -5.00 2.85
N SER A 37 9.20 -6.11 3.59
CA SER A 37 10.45 -6.40 4.30
C SER A 37 11.65 -6.47 3.35
N TRP A 38 11.49 -7.13 2.21
CA TRP A 38 12.54 -7.23 1.19
C TRP A 38 12.90 -5.85 0.61
N ASN A 39 11.91 -5.05 0.23
CA ASN A 39 12.13 -3.72 -0.31
C ASN A 39 12.73 -2.76 0.72
N SER A 40 12.27 -2.78 1.97
CA SER A 40 12.81 -1.92 3.02
C SER A 40 14.24 -2.25 3.41
N SER A 41 14.65 -3.51 3.33
CA SER A 41 16.05 -3.91 3.54
C SER A 41 17.00 -3.39 2.44
N GLN A 42 16.47 -3.17 1.22
CA GLN A 42 17.23 -2.55 0.12
C GLN A 42 17.36 -1.02 0.26
N LEU A 43 16.46 -0.38 1.02
CA LEU A 43 16.43 1.08 1.20
C LEU A 43 17.32 1.58 2.35
N THR A 44 18.05 0.69 3.06
CA THR A 44 18.91 1.07 4.18
C THR A 44 20.16 1.83 3.77
N GLU A 45 20.52 1.80 2.50
CA GLU A 45 21.61 2.60 1.94
C GLU A 45 21.05 3.35 0.71
N TYR A 46 20.99 4.69 0.80
CA TYR A 46 20.74 5.49 -0.39
C TYR A 46 21.92 5.26 -1.35
N LYS A 47 21.81 4.31 -2.24
CA LYS A 47 22.66 4.24 -3.42
C LYS A 47 22.08 5.24 -4.42
N PRO A 48 22.90 6.23 -4.85
CA PRO A 48 22.53 7.02 -6.02
C PRO A 48 22.14 6.02 -7.12
N TYR A 49 21.03 6.25 -7.77
CA TYR A 49 20.59 5.37 -8.86
C TYR A 49 21.61 5.52 -10.00
N ASP A 50 22.42 4.50 -10.22
CA ASP A 50 23.37 4.44 -11.32
C ASP A 50 22.56 4.15 -12.59
N ALA A 51 22.22 5.21 -13.33
CA ALA A 51 21.56 5.07 -14.63
C ALA A 51 22.61 4.88 -15.73
N ASN A 52 22.38 3.88 -16.57
CA ASN A 52 23.16 3.68 -17.79
C ASN A 52 22.58 4.54 -18.91
N VAL A 53 23.35 5.53 -19.37
CA VAL A 53 22.88 6.53 -20.31
C VAL A 53 23.70 6.49 -21.58
N ILE A 54 23.06 6.51 -22.73
CA ILE A 54 23.70 6.72 -24.04
C ILE A 54 23.40 8.16 -24.45
N VAL A 55 24.39 8.90 -24.93
CA VAL A 55 24.26 10.22 -25.51
C VAL A 55 24.72 10.18 -26.96
N VAL A 56 23.80 10.49 -27.86
CA VAL A 56 24.07 10.65 -29.29
C VAL A 56 24.17 12.15 -29.57
N ASP A 57 25.40 12.66 -29.60
CA ASP A 57 25.67 14.08 -29.85
C ASP A 57 25.97 14.31 -31.34
N ARG A 58 25.04 14.95 -32.05
CA ARG A 58 25.18 15.33 -33.46
C ARG A 58 25.58 16.78 -33.65
N ASP A 59 25.52 17.59 -32.59
CA ASP A 59 25.87 19.00 -32.62
C ASP A 59 27.38 19.24 -32.48
N GLY A 60 28.02 18.52 -31.57
CA GLY A 60 29.46 18.60 -31.33
C GLY A 60 29.97 19.97 -30.89
N SER A 61 29.08 20.85 -30.40
CA SER A 61 29.36 22.20 -29.94
C SER A 61 29.98 22.24 -28.54
N ASP A 62 30.28 23.40 -28.02
CA ASP A 62 30.80 23.57 -26.65
C ASP A 62 29.70 23.24 -25.62
N LEU A 63 28.46 23.63 -25.88
CA LEU A 63 27.34 23.35 -24.98
C LEU A 63 26.93 21.87 -25.01
N SER A 64 26.89 21.23 -26.19
CA SER A 64 26.56 19.80 -26.30
C SER A 64 27.58 18.91 -25.61
N ARG A 65 28.86 19.22 -25.77
CA ARG A 65 29.97 18.53 -25.09
C ARG A 65 29.93 18.73 -23.57
N ALA A 66 29.63 19.96 -23.11
CA ALA A 66 29.48 20.23 -21.69
C ALA A 66 28.30 19.49 -21.06
N LEU A 67 27.15 19.40 -21.76
CA LEU A 67 26.02 18.61 -21.32
C LEU A 67 26.37 17.10 -21.24
N THR A 68 27.00 16.56 -22.27
CA THR A 68 27.46 15.15 -22.29
C THR A 68 28.40 14.86 -21.14
N LYS A 69 29.37 15.76 -20.89
CA LYS A 69 30.29 15.66 -19.76
C LYS A 69 29.56 15.73 -18.42
N HIS A 70 28.58 16.62 -18.30
CA HIS A 70 27.76 16.73 -17.08
C HIS A 70 26.98 15.44 -16.81
N LEU A 71 26.31 14.89 -17.82
CA LEU A 71 25.59 13.61 -17.70
C LEU A 71 26.55 12.48 -17.32
N GLY A 72 27.76 12.40 -17.91
CA GLY A 72 28.78 11.42 -17.56
C GLY A 72 29.40 11.59 -16.18
N SER A 73 29.28 12.78 -15.55
CA SER A 73 29.67 13.00 -14.16
C SER A 73 28.63 12.51 -13.15
N ARG A 74 27.41 12.23 -13.62
CA ARG A 74 26.24 11.87 -12.80
C ARG A 74 25.78 10.45 -12.99
N PHE A 75 25.95 9.92 -14.19
CA PHE A 75 25.42 8.65 -14.66
C PHE A 75 26.51 7.87 -15.38
N ASP A 76 26.35 6.56 -15.51
CA ASP A 76 27.28 5.74 -16.26
C ASP A 76 27.01 5.89 -17.75
N LEU A 77 27.95 6.55 -18.46
CA LEU A 77 27.86 6.65 -19.91
C LEU A 77 28.27 5.33 -20.58
N VAL A 78 27.31 4.75 -21.29
CA VAL A 78 27.54 3.56 -22.10
C VAL A 78 28.17 3.99 -23.43
N THR A 79 29.42 3.63 -23.63
CA THR A 79 30.18 3.91 -24.86
C THR A 79 30.38 2.67 -25.71
N GLY A 80 30.55 2.85 -27.02
CA GLY A 80 30.79 1.74 -27.94
C GLY A 80 29.53 1.05 -28.47
N VAL A 81 28.36 1.63 -28.28
CA VAL A 81 27.12 1.28 -28.97
C VAL A 81 27.08 2.09 -30.27
N GLY A 82 26.72 1.44 -31.37
CA GLY A 82 26.56 2.13 -32.66
C GLY A 82 25.42 3.15 -32.65
N ASP A 83 25.52 4.16 -33.48
CA ASP A 83 24.51 5.23 -33.66
C ASP A 83 23.26 4.76 -34.41
N ASP A 84 23.26 3.48 -34.80
CA ASP A 84 22.20 2.87 -35.57
C ASP A 84 20.97 2.59 -34.69
N THR A 85 19.77 2.83 -35.21
CA THR A 85 18.50 2.64 -34.50
C THR A 85 18.36 1.21 -33.95
N TYR A 86 18.96 0.22 -34.64
CA TYR A 86 18.92 -1.17 -34.21
C TYR A 86 19.79 -1.41 -32.96
N ASP A 87 21.03 -0.87 -32.94
CA ASP A 87 21.95 -1.01 -31.82
C ASP A 87 21.44 -0.30 -30.56
N LEU A 88 20.82 0.88 -30.74
CA LEU A 88 20.21 1.65 -29.66
C LEU A 88 18.98 0.93 -29.09
N ALA A 89 18.13 0.35 -29.95
CA ALA A 89 16.98 -0.43 -29.50
C ALA A 89 17.40 -1.71 -28.77
N ASP A 90 18.45 -2.38 -29.21
CA ASP A 90 19.03 -3.54 -28.54
C ASP A 90 19.58 -3.18 -27.17
N ALA A 91 20.32 -2.06 -27.04
CA ALA A 91 20.83 -1.59 -25.76
C ALA A 91 19.70 -1.25 -24.77
N LEU A 92 18.60 -0.62 -25.21
CA LEU A 92 17.43 -0.30 -24.41
C LEU A 92 16.60 -1.54 -23.99
N SER A 93 16.67 -2.62 -24.79
CA SER A 93 15.94 -3.86 -24.53
C SER A 93 16.64 -4.80 -23.53
N LYS A 94 17.94 -4.61 -23.30
CA LYS A 94 18.75 -5.43 -22.41
C LYS A 94 18.39 -5.18 -20.95
N SER A 95 18.48 -6.22 -20.13
CA SER A 95 18.33 -6.08 -18.67
C SER A 95 19.45 -5.19 -18.10
N ASN A 96 19.16 -4.36 -17.12
CA ASN A 96 20.08 -3.40 -16.48
C ASN A 96 21.41 -4.02 -15.99
N SER A 97 21.45 -5.34 -15.82
CA SER A 97 22.67 -6.06 -15.41
C SER A 97 23.49 -6.54 -16.60
N ALA A 98 23.03 -6.36 -17.83
CA ALA A 98 23.74 -6.82 -19.01
C ALA A 98 24.74 -5.78 -19.49
N LYS A 99 25.92 -6.23 -19.92
CA LYS A 99 26.95 -5.34 -20.47
C LYS A 99 26.41 -4.65 -21.74
N GLY A 100 26.46 -3.31 -21.74
CA GLY A 100 25.94 -2.48 -22.84
C GLY A 100 24.43 -2.27 -22.80
N SER A 101 23.75 -2.49 -21.65
CA SER A 101 22.38 -2.05 -21.42
C SER A 101 22.30 -0.55 -21.18
N ALA A 102 21.23 0.09 -21.64
CA ALA A 102 20.96 1.50 -21.38
C ALA A 102 19.54 1.67 -20.83
N ASP A 103 19.39 2.57 -19.86
CA ASP A 103 18.11 2.97 -19.30
C ASP A 103 17.42 4.02 -20.19
N CYS A 104 18.21 4.87 -20.85
CA CYS A 104 17.73 5.85 -21.81
C CYS A 104 18.82 6.28 -22.80
N VAL A 105 18.36 6.83 -23.92
CA VAL A 105 19.17 7.43 -24.97
C VAL A 105 18.76 8.88 -25.14
N PHE A 106 19.72 9.79 -25.04
CA PHE A 106 19.55 11.22 -25.34
C PHE A 106 20.05 11.53 -26.73
N PHE A 107 19.25 12.24 -27.52
CA PHE A 107 19.62 12.74 -28.82
C PHE A 107 19.82 14.26 -28.74
N ILE A 108 21.02 14.74 -29.02
CA ILE A 108 21.34 16.15 -29.15
C ILE A 108 21.37 16.47 -30.66
N PRO A 109 20.38 17.21 -31.19
CA PRO A 109 20.31 17.51 -32.62
C PRO A 109 21.39 18.52 -33.07
N GLU A 110 21.68 18.55 -34.36
CA GLU A 110 22.50 19.60 -34.96
C GLU A 110 21.87 20.98 -34.75
N GLY A 111 22.67 22.02 -34.42
CA GLY A 111 22.20 23.38 -34.12
C GLY A 111 21.66 23.56 -32.69
N PHE A 112 21.79 22.56 -31.82
CA PHE A 112 21.28 22.64 -30.44
C PHE A 112 21.86 23.86 -29.67
N GLU A 113 23.15 24.15 -29.83
CA GLU A 113 23.79 25.29 -29.16
C GLU A 113 23.18 26.62 -29.62
N ASP A 114 23.04 26.82 -30.93
CA ASP A 114 22.50 28.05 -31.50
C ASP A 114 21.04 28.27 -31.10
N ASP A 115 20.23 27.23 -31.18
CA ASP A 115 18.82 27.26 -30.78
C ASP A 115 18.65 27.57 -29.29
N LEU A 116 19.49 26.96 -28.42
CA LEU A 116 19.42 27.18 -26.97
C LEU A 116 19.81 28.63 -26.64
N VAL A 117 20.90 29.13 -27.21
CA VAL A 117 21.37 30.51 -26.95
C VAL A 117 20.43 31.54 -27.51
N ALA A 118 19.91 31.32 -28.73
CA ALA A 118 18.92 32.23 -29.37
C ALA A 118 17.61 32.28 -28.56
N ALA A 119 17.05 31.13 -28.19
CA ALA A 119 15.83 31.09 -27.42
C ALA A 119 16.00 31.71 -26.02
N ALA A 120 17.13 31.47 -25.36
CA ALA A 120 17.43 32.03 -24.05
C ALA A 120 17.54 33.59 -24.10
N ARG A 121 18.20 34.13 -25.11
CA ARG A 121 18.35 35.59 -25.30
C ARG A 121 17.06 36.28 -25.74
N ALA A 122 16.20 35.56 -26.46
CA ALA A 122 14.87 36.03 -26.85
C ALA A 122 13.81 35.91 -25.75
N GLY A 123 14.11 35.18 -24.66
CA GLY A 123 13.13 34.86 -23.60
C GLY A 123 12.05 33.88 -24.05
N GLU A 124 12.38 33.07 -25.04
CA GLU A 124 11.50 32.01 -25.57
C GLU A 124 11.69 30.69 -24.83
N SER A 125 10.85 29.68 -25.15
CA SER A 125 10.97 28.35 -24.56
C SER A 125 12.25 27.66 -25.04
N LEU A 126 13.04 27.14 -24.09
CA LEU A 126 14.29 26.44 -24.39
C LEU A 126 14.01 25.14 -25.15
N PRO A 127 14.95 24.70 -26.03
CA PRO A 127 14.83 23.46 -26.76
C PRO A 127 14.79 22.27 -25.78
N LYS A 128 13.98 21.26 -26.12
CA LYS A 128 13.90 19.99 -25.39
C LYS A 128 14.70 18.94 -26.14
N LEU A 129 15.40 18.10 -25.38
CA LEU A 129 16.06 16.94 -25.96
C LEU A 129 15.05 15.83 -26.25
N ASP A 130 15.26 15.12 -27.35
CA ASP A 130 14.56 13.87 -27.60
C ASP A 130 15.18 12.76 -26.76
N VAL A 131 14.35 12.09 -25.97
CA VAL A 131 14.78 11.02 -25.06
C VAL A 131 13.97 9.77 -25.35
N THR A 132 14.68 8.68 -25.62
CA THR A 132 14.05 7.36 -25.76
C THR A 132 14.33 6.55 -24.49
N TYR A 133 13.26 6.02 -23.90
CA TYR A 133 13.30 5.31 -22.62
C TYR A 133 13.37 3.81 -22.81
N GLY A 134 14.22 3.15 -22.01
CA GLY A 134 14.26 1.71 -21.85
C GLY A 134 13.32 1.20 -20.75
N ALA A 135 13.54 -0.03 -20.28
CA ALA A 135 12.73 -0.66 -19.24
C ALA A 135 12.89 -0.01 -17.85
N GLY A 136 13.98 0.69 -17.59
CA GLY A 136 14.31 1.37 -16.32
C GLY A 136 13.66 2.76 -16.19
N THR A 137 12.34 2.84 -16.06
CA THR A 137 11.59 4.11 -16.08
C THR A 137 12.03 5.15 -15.03
N MET A 138 12.44 4.73 -13.83
CA MET A 138 12.88 5.65 -12.77
C MET A 138 14.25 6.26 -13.08
N ALA A 139 15.20 5.44 -13.52
CA ALA A 139 16.54 5.88 -13.91
C ALA A 139 16.47 6.88 -15.07
N ALA A 140 15.67 6.53 -16.09
CA ALA A 140 15.44 7.37 -17.24
C ALA A 140 14.75 8.69 -16.89
N ALA A 141 13.78 8.70 -15.97
CA ALA A 141 13.13 9.91 -15.50
C ALA A 141 14.10 10.85 -14.74
N LEU A 142 14.98 10.29 -13.89
CA LEU A 142 15.98 11.06 -13.14
C LEU A 142 17.02 11.66 -14.08
N SER A 143 17.52 10.91 -15.05
CA SER A 143 18.50 11.41 -16.01
C SER A 143 17.91 12.49 -16.92
N SER A 144 16.65 12.33 -17.35
CA SER A 144 15.91 13.35 -18.13
C SER A 144 15.69 14.64 -17.33
N ALA A 145 15.35 14.53 -16.04
CA ALA A 145 15.21 15.69 -15.16
C ALA A 145 16.55 16.44 -14.98
N GLU A 146 17.67 15.71 -14.83
CA GLU A 146 19.00 16.31 -14.68
C GLU A 146 19.46 16.99 -15.99
N ALA A 147 19.20 16.38 -17.15
CA ALA A 147 19.45 17.01 -18.45
C ALA A 147 18.64 18.31 -18.61
N SER A 148 17.35 18.28 -18.30
CA SER A 148 16.45 19.44 -18.35
C SER A 148 16.90 20.55 -17.40
N ARG A 149 17.37 20.18 -16.21
CA ARG A 149 17.94 21.11 -15.24
C ARG A 149 19.20 21.80 -15.79
N TRP A 150 20.11 21.04 -16.38
CA TRP A 150 21.32 21.60 -16.97
C TRP A 150 21.01 22.56 -18.11
N ILE A 151 20.09 22.22 -19.02
CA ILE A 151 19.60 23.07 -20.11
C ILE A 151 19.04 24.38 -19.56
N SER A 152 18.25 24.31 -18.50
CA SER A 152 17.68 25.49 -17.85
C SER A 152 18.77 26.40 -17.25
N LEU A 153 19.82 25.82 -16.66
CA LEU A 153 20.97 26.59 -16.14
C LEU A 153 21.78 27.22 -17.25
N ALA A 154 22.03 26.53 -18.37
CA ALA A 154 22.70 27.05 -19.53
C ALA A 154 21.91 28.21 -20.18
N GLY A 155 20.58 28.02 -20.32
CA GLY A 155 19.69 29.08 -20.80
C GLY A 155 19.70 30.31 -19.88
N ALA A 156 19.66 30.11 -18.56
CA ALA A 156 19.76 31.20 -17.60
C ALA A 156 21.11 31.95 -17.73
N ALA A 157 22.21 31.22 -17.89
CA ALA A 157 23.54 31.83 -18.09
C ALA A 157 23.61 32.65 -19.39
N ALA A 158 23.07 32.13 -20.49
CA ALA A 158 23.02 32.85 -21.79
C ALA A 158 22.12 34.08 -21.75
N ALA A 159 21.02 34.05 -20.99
CA ALA A 159 20.12 35.21 -20.83
C ALA A 159 20.71 36.31 -19.93
N LEU A 160 21.47 35.93 -18.89
CA LEU A 160 22.10 36.88 -17.94
C LEU A 160 23.26 37.64 -18.57
N GLU A 161 24.04 37.02 -19.47
CA GLU A 161 25.16 37.60 -20.15
C GLU A 161 25.04 37.46 -21.67
N PRO A 162 24.24 38.33 -22.34
CA PRO A 162 23.97 38.23 -23.77
C PRO A 162 25.19 38.34 -24.68
N THR A 163 26.30 38.92 -24.18
CA THR A 163 27.56 39.09 -24.92
C THR A 163 28.59 38.01 -24.63
N ALA A 164 28.30 37.08 -23.71
CA ALA A 164 29.19 35.98 -23.37
C ALA A 164 29.39 35.03 -24.56
N SER A 165 30.61 34.45 -24.67
CA SER A 165 30.86 33.38 -25.62
C SER A 165 30.13 32.11 -25.22
N ASN A 166 29.81 31.22 -26.17
CA ASN A 166 29.11 29.96 -25.88
C ASN A 166 29.97 29.08 -24.91
N GLY A 167 31.28 29.11 -25.03
CA GLY A 167 32.18 28.44 -24.09
C GLY A 167 32.15 29.01 -22.65
N ASP A 168 31.86 30.29 -22.47
CA ASP A 168 31.69 30.88 -21.14
C ASP A 168 30.32 30.57 -20.56
N VAL A 169 29.28 30.51 -21.38
CA VAL A 169 27.95 30.02 -21.01
C VAL A 169 28.04 28.56 -20.53
N ALA A 170 28.76 27.69 -21.24
CA ALA A 170 28.99 26.30 -20.84
C ALA A 170 29.67 26.19 -19.48
N LYS A 171 30.74 26.99 -19.22
CA LYS A 171 31.40 27.02 -17.92
C LYS A 171 30.50 27.54 -16.80
N ALA A 172 29.70 28.58 -17.07
CA ALA A 172 28.75 29.11 -16.09
C ALA A 172 27.70 28.07 -15.73
N ALA A 173 27.17 27.34 -16.72
CA ALA A 173 26.25 26.25 -16.53
C ALA A 173 26.86 25.08 -15.69
N GLU A 174 28.10 24.67 -16.04
CA GLU A 174 28.84 23.66 -15.25
C GLU A 174 29.02 24.10 -13.80
N HIS A 175 29.44 25.34 -13.56
CA HIS A 175 29.63 25.87 -12.22
C HIS A 175 28.34 25.97 -11.44
N ALA A 176 27.23 26.36 -12.08
CA ALA A 176 25.92 26.41 -11.46
C ALA A 176 25.39 25.00 -11.15
N ALA A 177 25.57 24.04 -12.07
CA ALA A 177 25.17 22.66 -11.90
C ALA A 177 25.97 21.92 -10.82
N ALA A 178 27.23 22.33 -10.58
CA ALA A 178 28.06 21.78 -9.51
C ALA A 178 27.63 22.24 -8.11
N LYS A 179 26.90 23.37 -7.99
CA LYS A 179 26.36 23.82 -6.71
C LYS A 179 25.23 22.90 -6.27
N ARG A 180 25.49 22.10 -5.26
CA ARG A 180 24.49 21.26 -4.60
C ARG A 180 23.98 21.97 -3.36
N ALA A 181 22.66 21.95 -3.15
CA ALA A 181 22.15 22.17 -1.82
C ALA A 181 22.63 21.01 -0.94
N GLU A 182 23.19 21.33 0.21
CA GLU A 182 23.47 20.33 1.25
C GLU A 182 22.12 19.89 1.80
N VAL A 183 21.57 18.83 1.23
CA VAL A 183 20.33 18.22 1.72
C VAL A 183 20.75 17.40 2.93
N GLN A 184 20.60 17.95 4.12
CA GLN A 184 20.51 17.11 5.31
C GLN A 184 19.22 16.30 5.17
N ILE A 185 19.40 15.05 4.82
CA ILE A 185 18.32 14.07 4.98
C ILE A 185 18.18 13.89 6.48
N GLU A 186 17.34 14.71 7.11
CA GLU A 186 16.85 14.41 8.43
C GLU A 186 16.10 13.09 8.27
N ARG A 187 16.73 12.00 8.66
CA ARG A 187 16.03 10.72 8.77
C ARG A 187 14.96 10.94 9.83
N VAL A 188 13.78 11.33 9.40
CA VAL A 188 12.58 11.02 10.18
C VAL A 188 12.77 9.54 10.50
N LYS A 189 12.84 9.19 11.79
CA LYS A 189 12.96 7.80 12.24
C LYS A 189 11.90 7.01 11.46
N VAL A 190 12.31 6.38 10.37
CA VAL A 190 11.49 5.40 9.69
C VAL A 190 11.36 4.31 10.73
N ASP A 191 10.15 4.03 11.15
CA ASP A 191 9.87 2.86 11.98
C ASP A 191 10.63 1.69 11.37
N SER A 192 11.23 0.85 12.22
CA SER A 192 12.15 -0.17 11.74
C SER A 192 11.50 -0.99 10.62
N ALA A 193 12.28 -1.52 9.68
CA ALA A 193 11.76 -2.40 8.63
C ALA A 193 10.87 -3.51 9.20
N ALA A 194 11.16 -3.93 10.42
CA ALA A 194 10.37 -4.87 11.20
C ALA A 194 8.98 -4.32 11.55
N ALA A 195 8.88 -3.05 11.99
CA ALA A 195 7.60 -2.40 12.29
C ALA A 195 6.76 -2.26 11.02
N ALA A 196 7.35 -1.77 9.92
CA ALA A 196 6.67 -1.64 8.62
C ALA A 196 6.16 -2.99 8.08
N THR A 197 6.93 -4.06 8.28
CA THR A 197 6.53 -5.43 7.90
C THR A 197 5.31 -5.89 8.68
N LEU A 198 5.32 -5.73 10.01
CA LEU A 198 4.20 -6.11 10.87
C LEU A 198 2.97 -5.25 10.62
N GLU A 199 3.14 -3.95 10.45
CA GLU A 199 2.08 -3.02 10.10
C GLU A 199 1.40 -3.42 8.79
N SER A 200 2.18 -3.68 7.74
CA SER A 200 1.67 -4.14 6.45
C SER A 200 0.91 -5.46 6.58
N TYR A 201 1.41 -6.39 7.40
CA TYR A 201 0.73 -7.66 7.65
C TYR A 201 -0.62 -7.46 8.32
N PHE A 202 -0.68 -6.71 9.42
CA PHE A 202 -1.92 -6.51 10.18
C PHE A 202 -2.94 -5.68 9.41
N ASN A 203 -2.49 -4.65 8.69
CA ASN A 203 -3.34 -3.82 7.85
C ASN A 203 -3.97 -4.64 6.71
N PHE A 204 -3.18 -5.45 6.00
CA PHE A 204 -3.72 -6.36 4.98
C PHE A 204 -4.58 -7.46 5.61
N GLY A 205 -4.19 -7.96 6.78
CA GLY A 205 -4.91 -8.97 7.56
C GLY A 205 -6.33 -8.54 7.94
N ALA A 206 -6.61 -7.24 8.00
CA ALA A 206 -7.96 -6.72 8.20
C ALA A 206 -8.94 -7.25 7.15
N TYR A 207 -8.53 -7.33 5.86
CA TYR A 207 -9.34 -7.93 4.79
C TYR A 207 -9.66 -9.40 5.07
N ALA A 208 -8.66 -10.18 5.48
CA ALA A 208 -8.83 -11.59 5.80
C ALA A 208 -9.85 -11.78 6.94
N ILE A 209 -9.72 -11.00 8.02
CA ILE A 209 -10.61 -11.06 9.18
C ILE A 209 -12.03 -10.65 8.78
N ILE A 210 -12.22 -9.54 8.07
CA ILE A 210 -13.54 -9.05 7.69
C ILE A 210 -14.25 -10.05 6.80
N SER A 211 -13.61 -10.49 5.72
CA SER A 211 -14.22 -11.41 4.76
C SER A 211 -14.53 -12.78 5.39
N SER A 212 -13.56 -13.36 6.12
CA SER A 212 -13.74 -14.65 6.80
C SER A 212 -14.88 -14.64 7.79
N VAL A 213 -14.94 -13.60 8.64
CA VAL A 213 -15.94 -13.53 9.70
C VAL A 213 -17.34 -13.30 9.11
N ILE A 214 -17.51 -12.35 8.16
CA ILE A 214 -18.82 -12.13 7.53
C ILE A 214 -19.36 -13.39 6.89
N VAL A 215 -18.52 -14.08 6.10
CA VAL A 215 -18.95 -15.30 5.39
C VAL A 215 -19.25 -16.43 6.38
N SER A 216 -18.30 -16.74 7.27
CA SER A 216 -18.44 -17.90 8.16
C SER A 216 -19.52 -17.71 9.21
N VAL A 217 -19.61 -16.53 9.81
CA VAL A 217 -20.63 -16.19 10.81
C VAL A 217 -22.00 -16.05 10.14
N GLY A 218 -22.04 -15.41 8.98
CA GLY A 218 -23.26 -15.29 8.19
C GLY A 218 -23.87 -16.65 7.84
N LEU A 219 -23.03 -17.62 7.41
CA LEU A 219 -23.47 -18.99 7.14
C LEU A 219 -24.05 -19.68 8.39
N VAL A 220 -23.42 -19.49 9.56
CA VAL A 220 -23.94 -20.03 10.82
C VAL A 220 -25.32 -19.47 11.15
N PHE A 221 -25.48 -18.16 11.11
CA PHE A 221 -26.75 -17.52 11.41
C PHE A 221 -27.82 -17.85 10.36
N SER A 222 -27.48 -17.80 9.08
CA SER A 222 -28.41 -18.13 7.99
C SER A 222 -28.91 -19.59 8.09
N GLY A 223 -27.99 -20.52 8.30
CA GLY A 223 -28.33 -21.93 8.47
C GLY A 223 -29.15 -22.23 9.73
N MET A 224 -28.92 -21.51 10.83
CA MET A 224 -29.71 -21.68 12.05
C MET A 224 -31.09 -21.02 11.95
N ASN A 225 -31.26 -20.02 11.10
CA ASN A 225 -32.52 -19.32 10.86
C ASN A 225 -33.34 -19.96 9.74
N GLU A 226 -32.92 -21.09 9.19
CA GLU A 226 -33.73 -21.83 8.19
C GLU A 226 -35.09 -22.25 8.76
N PRO A 227 -36.22 -21.95 8.08
CA PRO A 227 -37.59 -22.11 8.63
C PRO A 227 -37.89 -23.49 9.19
N GLU A 228 -37.43 -24.55 8.52
CA GLU A 228 -37.64 -25.91 9.00
C GLU A 228 -36.87 -26.20 10.29
N ARG A 229 -35.67 -25.67 10.44
CA ARG A 229 -34.87 -25.84 11.66
C ARG A 229 -35.46 -25.05 12.80
N VAL A 230 -35.88 -23.81 12.54
CA VAL A 230 -36.57 -22.98 13.55
C VAL A 230 -37.80 -23.72 14.09
N ARG A 231 -38.68 -24.21 13.22
CA ARG A 231 -39.89 -24.97 13.63
C ARG A 231 -39.56 -26.20 14.51
N ARG A 232 -38.50 -26.93 14.16
CA ARG A 232 -38.04 -28.08 14.96
C ARG A 232 -37.48 -27.68 16.32
N MET A 233 -36.79 -26.54 16.37
CA MET A 233 -36.22 -26.03 17.62
C MET A 233 -37.31 -25.40 18.52
N ASP A 234 -38.35 -24.79 17.95
CA ASP A 234 -39.45 -24.21 18.68
C ASP A 234 -40.33 -25.27 19.35
N ALA A 235 -40.38 -26.49 18.77
CA ALA A 235 -41.01 -27.64 19.41
C ALA A 235 -40.19 -28.21 20.61
N GLY A 236 -39.00 -27.69 20.86
CA GLY A 236 -38.13 -28.13 21.93
C GLY A 236 -38.30 -27.33 23.23
N PRO A 237 -37.70 -27.79 24.35
CA PRO A 237 -37.84 -27.14 25.66
C PRO A 237 -36.96 -25.88 25.85
N ILE A 238 -36.24 -25.45 24.81
CA ILE A 238 -35.27 -24.35 24.89
C ILE A 238 -35.96 -23.06 24.46
N SER A 239 -35.92 -22.02 25.33
CA SER A 239 -36.50 -20.71 24.96
C SER A 239 -35.74 -20.07 23.77
N GLU A 240 -36.47 -19.28 22.99
CA GLU A 240 -35.89 -18.53 21.85
C GLU A 240 -34.68 -17.67 22.24
N ARG A 241 -34.76 -17.04 23.43
CA ARG A 241 -33.67 -16.22 23.97
C ARG A 241 -32.40 -17.06 24.24
N GLN A 242 -32.55 -18.24 24.83
CA GLN A 242 -31.45 -19.17 25.10
C GLN A 242 -30.84 -19.69 23.78
N ARG A 243 -31.67 -19.95 22.77
CA ARG A 243 -31.26 -20.36 21.44
C ARG A 243 -30.42 -19.28 20.77
N SER A 244 -30.94 -18.05 20.70
CA SER A 244 -30.25 -16.92 20.09
C SER A 244 -28.92 -16.64 20.75
N LEU A 245 -28.85 -16.70 22.08
CA LEU A 245 -27.62 -16.52 22.83
C LEU A 245 -26.60 -17.63 22.54
N ALA A 246 -27.05 -18.88 22.40
CA ALA A 246 -26.17 -20.01 22.08
C ALA A 246 -25.59 -19.91 20.66
N VAL A 247 -26.38 -19.44 19.68
CA VAL A 247 -25.92 -19.22 18.30
C VAL A 247 -24.92 -18.05 18.26
N PHE A 248 -25.24 -16.95 18.95
CA PHE A 248 -24.34 -15.81 19.04
C PHE A 248 -23.01 -16.18 19.71
N ALA A 249 -23.03 -16.95 20.80
CA ALA A 249 -21.84 -17.43 21.45
C ALA A 249 -20.99 -18.33 20.53
N ALA A 250 -21.62 -19.19 19.72
CA ALA A 250 -20.91 -20.00 18.74
C ALA A 250 -20.25 -19.14 17.64
N ALA A 251 -20.97 -18.12 17.14
CA ALA A 251 -20.45 -17.17 16.19
C ALA A 251 -19.27 -16.33 16.75
N ALA A 252 -19.38 -15.90 18.01
CA ALA A 252 -18.31 -15.19 18.70
C ALA A 252 -17.05 -16.07 18.87
N VAL A 253 -17.21 -17.33 19.29
CA VAL A 253 -16.09 -18.29 19.37
C VAL A 253 -15.45 -18.49 18.01
N LEU A 254 -16.24 -18.65 16.95
CA LEU A 254 -15.72 -18.79 15.59
C LEU A 254 -14.93 -17.53 15.16
N THR A 255 -15.44 -16.34 15.46
CA THR A 255 -14.76 -15.06 15.20
C THR A 255 -13.40 -15.00 15.92
N VAL A 256 -13.36 -15.38 17.19
CA VAL A 256 -12.11 -15.46 17.97
C VAL A 256 -11.13 -16.45 17.35
N CYS A 257 -11.59 -17.63 16.91
CA CYS A 257 -10.73 -18.60 16.24
C CYS A 257 -10.17 -18.08 14.92
N ILE A 258 -11.01 -17.44 14.09
CA ILE A 258 -10.57 -16.83 12.82
C ILE A 258 -9.53 -15.75 13.09
N TRP A 259 -9.84 -14.81 13.98
CA TRP A 259 -8.92 -13.75 14.37
C TRP A 259 -7.59 -14.33 14.89
N PHE A 260 -7.65 -15.31 15.77
CA PHE A 260 -6.47 -15.94 16.35
C PHE A 260 -5.59 -16.60 15.29
N VAL A 261 -6.17 -17.39 14.40
CA VAL A 261 -5.41 -18.05 13.31
C VAL A 261 -4.79 -17.01 12.38
N SER A 262 -5.59 -16.05 11.90
CA SER A 262 -5.08 -14.98 11.02
C SER A 262 -3.98 -14.16 11.69
N SER A 263 -4.13 -13.77 12.96
CA SER A 263 -3.14 -12.97 13.67
C SER A 263 -1.86 -13.77 13.96
N MET A 264 -2.00 -15.04 14.37
CA MET A 264 -0.85 -15.90 14.69
C MET A 264 -0.01 -16.25 13.46
N MET A 265 -0.60 -16.33 12.28
CA MET A 265 0.18 -16.53 11.04
C MET A 265 1.19 -15.40 10.84
N GLY A 266 0.84 -14.15 11.11
CA GLY A 266 1.79 -13.04 11.04
C GLY A 266 2.81 -13.02 12.15
N VAL A 267 2.38 -13.27 13.39
CA VAL A 267 3.28 -13.32 14.56
C VAL A 267 4.34 -14.42 14.41
N VAL A 268 3.94 -15.59 13.94
CA VAL A 268 4.85 -16.72 13.71
C VAL A 268 5.68 -16.52 12.44
N GLY A 269 5.06 -16.05 11.35
CA GLY A 269 5.74 -15.81 10.08
C GLY A 269 6.84 -14.74 10.18
N PHE A 270 6.65 -13.74 11.04
CA PHE A 270 7.59 -12.63 11.25
C PHE A 270 8.12 -12.58 12.69
N ALA A 271 8.42 -13.73 13.28
CA ALA A 271 8.89 -13.82 14.67
C ALA A 271 10.14 -12.96 14.95
N GLY A 272 11.04 -12.82 13.98
CA GLY A 272 12.19 -11.90 14.05
C GLY A 272 11.78 -10.45 14.21
N ALA A 273 10.82 -9.99 13.41
CA ALA A 273 10.27 -8.64 13.49
C ALA A 273 9.52 -8.40 14.82
N VAL A 274 8.80 -9.41 15.31
CA VAL A 274 8.14 -9.37 16.63
C VAL A 274 9.15 -9.18 17.76
N ALA A 275 10.30 -9.90 17.70
CA ALA A 275 11.36 -9.77 18.69
C ALA A 275 12.02 -8.37 18.67
N GLU A 276 12.19 -7.79 17.49
CA GLU A 276 12.78 -6.45 17.30
C GLU A 276 11.84 -5.34 17.78
N VAL A 277 10.57 -5.35 17.36
CA VAL A 277 9.56 -4.36 17.74
C VAL A 277 9.18 -4.47 19.22
N GLY A 278 9.15 -5.68 19.75
CA GLY A 278 8.81 -5.98 21.13
C GLY A 278 7.36 -6.47 21.30
N VAL A 279 7.22 -7.53 22.10
CA VAL A 279 5.95 -8.26 22.32
C VAL A 279 4.82 -7.32 22.79
N GLY A 280 5.13 -6.35 23.67
CA GLY A 280 4.10 -5.44 24.20
C GLY A 280 3.41 -4.59 23.12
N ARG A 281 4.18 -4.09 22.14
CA ARG A 281 3.64 -3.31 21.00
C ARG A 281 2.81 -4.19 20.06
N VAL A 282 3.30 -5.40 19.80
CA VAL A 282 2.57 -6.38 18.98
C VAL A 282 1.26 -6.79 19.67
N CYS A 283 1.24 -6.93 21.00
CA CYS A 283 -0.01 -7.16 21.73
C CYS A 283 -1.03 -6.03 21.57
N LEU A 284 -0.60 -4.77 21.52
CA LEU A 284 -1.52 -3.66 21.24
C LEU A 284 -2.10 -3.76 19.83
N ALA A 285 -1.28 -4.09 18.82
CA ALA A 285 -1.76 -4.32 17.46
C ALA A 285 -2.74 -5.51 17.38
N LEU A 286 -2.49 -6.57 18.15
CA LEU A 286 -3.42 -7.71 18.26
C LEU A 286 -4.75 -7.30 18.89
N VAL A 287 -4.74 -6.43 19.91
CA VAL A 287 -5.97 -5.89 20.50
C VAL A 287 -6.72 -5.04 19.48
N ALA A 288 -6.03 -4.26 18.65
CA ALA A 288 -6.65 -3.46 17.60
C ALA A 288 -7.35 -4.35 16.54
N THR A 289 -6.68 -5.38 16.05
CA THR A 289 -7.28 -6.33 15.11
C THR A 289 -8.43 -7.13 15.73
N PHE A 290 -8.38 -7.41 17.04
CA PHE A 290 -9.49 -8.05 17.76
C PHE A 290 -10.71 -7.14 17.85
N ALA A 291 -10.51 -5.85 18.16
CA ALA A 291 -11.60 -4.86 18.16
C ALA A 291 -12.26 -4.78 16.76
N LEU A 292 -11.46 -4.81 15.69
CA LEU A 292 -11.98 -4.89 14.32
C LEU A 292 -12.87 -6.11 14.10
N ALA A 293 -12.46 -7.29 14.61
CA ALA A 293 -13.21 -8.55 14.40
C ALA A 293 -14.65 -8.53 14.92
N CYS A 294 -14.96 -7.63 15.86
CA CYS A 294 -16.34 -7.41 16.34
C CYS A 294 -17.24 -6.79 15.25
N THR A 295 -16.69 -5.97 14.36
CA THR A 295 -17.46 -5.33 13.29
C THR A 295 -18.03 -6.35 12.27
N PRO A 296 -17.23 -7.21 11.64
CA PRO A 296 -17.75 -8.21 10.71
C PRO A 296 -18.66 -9.25 11.37
N LEU A 297 -18.47 -9.54 12.67
CA LEU A 297 -19.44 -10.35 13.44
C LEU A 297 -20.83 -9.69 13.44
N ALA A 298 -20.88 -8.37 13.71
CA ALA A 298 -22.12 -7.61 13.69
C ALA A 298 -22.73 -7.53 12.28
N VAL A 299 -21.90 -7.35 11.24
CA VAL A 299 -22.34 -7.34 9.83
C VAL A 299 -22.95 -8.70 9.43
N GLY A 300 -22.25 -9.80 9.73
CA GLY A 300 -22.74 -11.16 9.44
C GLY A 300 -24.08 -11.44 10.12
N PHE A 301 -24.24 -11.00 11.36
CA PHE A 301 -25.51 -11.07 12.09
C PHE A 301 -26.61 -10.23 11.39
N ALA A 302 -26.33 -8.99 11.04
CA ALA A 302 -27.31 -8.09 10.40
C ALA A 302 -27.76 -8.62 9.03
N LEU A 303 -26.85 -9.09 8.20
CA LEU A 303 -27.15 -9.66 6.88
C LEU A 303 -28.01 -10.92 6.99
N SER A 304 -27.69 -11.81 7.93
CA SER A 304 -28.49 -13.02 8.12
C SER A 304 -29.88 -12.72 8.70
N SER A 305 -30.05 -11.67 9.50
CA SER A 305 -31.37 -11.18 9.96
C SER A 305 -32.24 -10.69 8.80
N LEU A 306 -31.63 -10.16 7.75
CA LEU A 306 -32.28 -9.82 6.48
C LEU A 306 -32.65 -11.04 5.63
N GLY A 307 -32.15 -12.22 5.98
CA GLY A 307 -32.35 -13.46 5.24
C GLY A 307 -31.39 -13.62 4.07
N ALA A 308 -30.19 -13.05 4.19
CA ALA A 308 -29.15 -13.19 3.19
C ALA A 308 -28.80 -14.66 2.95
N ARG A 309 -28.73 -15.05 1.67
CA ARG A 309 -28.29 -16.38 1.23
C ARG A 309 -26.74 -16.43 1.18
N GLU A 310 -26.22 -17.64 1.04
CA GLU A 310 -24.78 -17.91 1.01
C GLU A 310 -24.05 -17.07 -0.04
N GLU A 311 -24.59 -16.96 -1.26
CA GLU A 311 -23.96 -16.18 -2.34
C GLU A 311 -23.90 -14.69 -1.99
N LEU A 312 -24.94 -14.16 -1.35
CA LEU A 312 -24.97 -12.76 -0.94
C LEU A 312 -23.99 -12.50 0.22
N LEU A 313 -23.91 -13.40 1.19
CA LEU A 313 -22.95 -13.30 2.29
C LEU A 313 -21.51 -13.32 1.77
N ASN A 314 -21.23 -14.19 0.80
CA ASN A 314 -19.93 -14.28 0.15
C ASN A 314 -19.61 -13.00 -0.65
N GLY A 315 -20.52 -12.55 -1.50
CA GLY A 315 -20.35 -11.33 -2.30
C GLY A 315 -20.17 -10.08 -1.43
N VAL A 316 -21.04 -9.90 -0.43
CA VAL A 316 -20.98 -8.76 0.49
C VAL A 316 -19.73 -8.83 1.37
N GLY A 317 -19.39 -10.01 1.88
CA GLY A 317 -18.19 -10.21 2.70
C GLY A 317 -16.91 -9.80 1.98
N ASN A 318 -16.77 -10.21 0.72
CA ASN A 318 -15.62 -9.81 -0.11
C ASN A 318 -15.64 -8.33 -0.46
N LEU A 319 -16.77 -7.81 -0.93
CA LEU A 319 -16.89 -6.42 -1.36
C LEU A 319 -16.67 -5.45 -0.20
N LEU A 320 -17.33 -5.68 0.95
CA LEU A 320 -17.14 -4.85 2.14
C LEU A 320 -15.72 -4.98 2.69
N GLY A 321 -15.18 -6.20 2.75
CA GLY A 321 -13.80 -6.43 3.18
C GLY A 321 -12.81 -5.64 2.33
N MET A 322 -12.95 -5.71 1.01
CA MET A 322 -12.10 -5.00 0.07
C MET A 322 -12.25 -3.48 0.20
N LEU A 323 -13.48 -2.96 0.19
CA LEU A 323 -13.76 -1.53 0.28
C LEU A 323 -13.28 -0.94 1.61
N MET A 324 -13.58 -1.59 2.73
CA MET A 324 -13.18 -1.12 4.05
C MET A 324 -11.65 -1.10 4.18
N THR A 325 -10.97 -2.15 3.71
CA THR A 325 -9.52 -2.25 3.81
C THR A 325 -8.82 -1.24 2.91
N PHE A 326 -9.34 -1.03 1.68
CA PHE A 326 -8.82 0.00 0.79
C PHE A 326 -9.02 1.40 1.36
N LEU A 327 -10.24 1.75 1.78
CA LEU A 327 -10.55 3.05 2.38
C LEU A 327 -9.82 3.27 3.71
N GLY A 328 -9.51 2.22 4.44
CA GLY A 328 -8.71 2.27 5.66
C GLY A 328 -7.21 2.53 5.43
N GLY A 329 -6.77 2.59 4.16
CA GLY A 329 -5.36 2.89 3.85
C GLY A 329 -4.41 1.70 3.91
N ALA A 330 -4.93 0.46 4.03
CA ALA A 330 -4.09 -0.73 4.16
C ALA A 330 -3.31 -1.10 2.87
N TRP A 331 -3.88 -0.79 1.70
CA TRP A 331 -3.27 -1.15 0.42
C TRP A 331 -2.54 0.02 -0.24
N MET A 332 -2.94 1.24 0.10
CA MET A 332 -2.30 2.46 -0.37
C MET A 332 -2.35 3.51 0.75
N PRO A 333 -1.24 4.18 1.07
CA PRO A 333 -1.22 5.23 2.08
C PRO A 333 -2.27 6.30 1.79
N LEU A 334 -3.05 6.67 2.79
CA LEU A 334 -4.12 7.67 2.65
C LEU A 334 -3.60 9.04 2.21
N SER A 335 -2.34 9.36 2.54
CA SER A 335 -1.66 10.59 2.10
C SER A 335 -1.55 10.73 0.58
N LEU A 336 -1.58 9.60 -0.16
CA LEU A 336 -1.55 9.57 -1.62
C LEU A 336 -2.95 9.64 -2.25
N MET A 337 -4.01 9.55 -1.43
CA MET A 337 -5.39 9.62 -1.88
C MET A 337 -5.89 11.07 -1.85
N GLY A 338 -6.84 11.39 -2.73
CA GLY A 338 -7.44 12.72 -2.77
C GLY A 338 -8.20 13.08 -1.49
N PRO A 339 -8.36 14.38 -1.15
CA PRO A 339 -8.96 14.84 0.11
C PRO A 339 -10.37 14.30 0.39
N ALA A 340 -11.16 14.10 -0.66
CA ALA A 340 -12.50 13.51 -0.55
C ALA A 340 -12.46 12.07 -0.01
N VAL A 341 -11.51 11.25 -0.49
CA VAL A 341 -11.36 9.86 -0.03
C VAL A 341 -10.85 9.84 1.41
N GLN A 342 -9.91 10.71 1.76
CA GLN A 342 -9.43 10.85 3.14
C GLN A 342 -10.57 11.18 4.11
N THR A 343 -11.49 12.06 3.71
CA THR A 343 -12.68 12.38 4.53
C THR A 343 -13.61 11.17 4.70
N VAL A 344 -13.86 10.42 3.62
CA VAL A 344 -14.71 9.22 3.66
C VAL A 344 -14.07 8.10 4.49
N ALA A 345 -12.74 8.00 4.50
CA ALA A 345 -12.00 7.00 5.28
C ALA A 345 -12.38 6.99 6.77
N HIS A 346 -12.64 8.15 7.36
CA HIS A 346 -13.03 8.25 8.78
C HIS A 346 -14.37 7.56 9.11
N PHE A 347 -15.20 7.26 8.10
CA PHE A 347 -16.47 6.55 8.27
C PHE A 347 -16.35 5.03 8.16
N VAL A 348 -15.14 4.50 8.07
CA VAL A 348 -14.90 3.05 8.07
C VAL A 348 -14.06 2.63 9.28
N PRO A 349 -14.39 1.51 9.93
CA PRO A 349 -13.67 1.07 11.13
C PRO A 349 -12.20 0.71 10.89
N THR A 350 -11.86 0.29 9.67
CA THR A 350 -10.48 -0.07 9.29
C THR A 350 -9.52 1.12 9.32
N TYR A 351 -9.99 2.36 9.10
CA TYR A 351 -9.19 3.57 9.26
C TYR A 351 -8.63 3.67 10.69
N TRP A 352 -9.51 3.59 11.67
CA TRP A 352 -9.18 3.72 13.10
C TRP A 352 -8.28 2.58 13.58
N VAL A 353 -8.53 1.36 13.08
CA VAL A 353 -7.69 0.20 13.41
C VAL A 353 -6.30 0.32 12.81
N ASN A 354 -6.17 0.75 11.56
CA ASN A 354 -4.87 0.92 10.91
C ASN A 354 -4.06 2.04 11.58
N ASP A 355 -4.71 3.13 11.97
CA ASP A 355 -4.08 4.21 12.73
C ASP A 355 -3.61 3.74 14.11
N ALA A 356 -4.45 2.96 14.83
CA ALA A 356 -4.07 2.34 16.09
C ALA A 356 -2.88 1.36 15.94
N ILE A 357 -2.83 0.56 14.86
CA ILE A 357 -1.74 -0.37 14.57
C ILE A 357 -0.45 0.40 14.30
N GLY A 358 -0.48 1.44 13.45
CA GLY A 358 0.67 2.28 13.16
C GLY A 358 1.24 2.92 14.43
N LYS A 359 0.38 3.52 15.27
CA LYS A 359 0.77 4.09 16.58
C LYS A 359 1.34 3.03 17.53
N ALA A 360 0.75 1.83 17.58
CA ALA A 360 1.18 0.75 18.47
C ALA A 360 2.57 0.20 18.11
N LEU A 361 2.90 0.15 16.81
CA LEU A 361 4.17 -0.35 16.30
C LEU A 361 5.25 0.72 16.19
N ALA A 362 4.90 2.01 16.36
CA ALA A 362 5.83 3.13 16.29
C ALA A 362 6.99 3.00 17.29
N SER A 363 8.18 3.48 16.91
CA SER A 363 9.41 3.34 17.71
C SER A 363 9.33 4.04 19.08
N ASP A 364 8.60 5.16 19.15
CA ASP A 364 8.50 6.02 20.32
C ASP A 364 7.07 6.02 20.89
N LEU A 365 6.65 4.89 21.49
CA LEU A 365 5.33 4.77 22.09
C LEU A 365 5.23 5.65 23.36
N THR A 366 4.48 6.75 23.26
CA THR A 366 4.25 7.68 24.37
C THR A 366 2.93 7.41 25.09
N SER A 367 2.78 7.94 26.32
CA SER A 367 1.51 7.83 27.05
C SER A 367 0.35 8.55 26.35
N ALA A 368 0.62 9.62 25.58
CA ALA A 368 -0.37 10.30 24.76
C ALA A 368 -0.87 9.38 23.64
N MET A 369 0.04 8.69 22.92
CA MET A 369 -0.32 7.73 21.87
C MET A 369 -1.14 6.56 22.41
N LEU A 370 -0.93 6.12 23.64
CA LEU A 370 -1.79 5.11 24.27
C LEU A 370 -3.22 5.60 24.46
N GLY A 371 -3.40 6.90 24.77
CA GLY A 371 -4.71 7.54 24.83
C GLY A 371 -5.39 7.58 23.44
N ASP A 372 -4.64 7.93 22.42
CA ASP A 372 -5.13 7.96 21.04
C ASP A 372 -5.52 6.56 20.55
N ILE A 373 -4.68 5.55 20.80
CA ILE A 373 -4.99 4.14 20.50
C ILE A 373 -6.29 3.72 21.19
N ALA A 374 -6.46 4.05 22.46
CA ALA A 374 -7.69 3.72 23.19
C ALA A 374 -8.92 4.42 22.58
N CYS A 375 -8.80 5.64 22.08
CA CYS A 375 -9.84 6.35 21.36
C CYS A 375 -10.19 5.65 20.06
N ASP A 376 -9.19 5.30 19.23
CA ASP A 376 -9.35 4.61 17.94
C ASP A 376 -10.05 3.26 18.12
N LEU A 377 -9.67 2.50 19.15
CA LEU A 377 -10.32 1.24 19.52
C LEU A 377 -11.77 1.46 19.97
N GLY A 378 -12.01 2.52 20.74
CA GLY A 378 -13.35 2.91 21.19
C GLY A 378 -14.27 3.21 20.01
N VAL A 379 -13.78 3.97 19.02
CA VAL A 379 -14.52 4.26 17.78
C VAL A 379 -14.78 2.98 16.99
N THR A 380 -13.78 2.11 16.86
CA THR A 380 -13.93 0.81 16.16
C THR A 380 -15.03 -0.05 16.80
N VAL A 381 -15.05 -0.16 18.12
CA VAL A 381 -16.08 -0.91 18.84
C VAL A 381 -17.46 -0.24 18.71
N LEU A 382 -17.52 1.08 18.66
CA LEU A 382 -18.76 1.82 18.44
C LEU A 382 -19.40 1.49 17.10
N PHE A 383 -18.60 1.33 16.02
CA PHE A 383 -19.10 0.85 14.74
C PHE A 383 -19.73 -0.56 14.87
N ALA A 384 -19.08 -1.48 15.56
CA ALA A 384 -19.62 -2.81 15.79
C ALA A 384 -20.95 -2.78 16.55
N VAL A 385 -21.04 -1.97 17.60
CA VAL A 385 -22.27 -1.81 18.39
C VAL A 385 -23.39 -1.18 17.56
N ALA A 386 -23.10 -0.15 16.77
CA ALA A 386 -24.09 0.51 15.91
C ALA A 386 -24.65 -0.47 14.87
N ILE A 387 -23.79 -1.24 14.21
CA ILE A 387 -24.20 -2.25 13.21
C ILE A 387 -25.02 -3.36 13.89
N ALA A 388 -24.60 -3.83 15.05
CA ALA A 388 -25.34 -4.84 15.81
C ALA A 388 -26.73 -4.32 16.25
N ALA A 389 -26.86 -3.07 16.66
CA ALA A 389 -28.12 -2.45 17.01
C ALA A 389 -29.07 -2.38 15.80
N VAL A 390 -28.57 -2.01 14.63
CA VAL A 390 -29.33 -2.04 13.38
C VAL A 390 -29.76 -3.47 13.04
N GLY A 391 -28.87 -4.45 13.15
CA GLY A 391 -29.20 -5.87 12.93
C GLY A 391 -30.28 -6.38 13.87
N LEU A 392 -30.26 -5.99 15.15
CA LEU A 392 -31.30 -6.32 16.13
C LEU A 392 -32.63 -5.67 15.82
N ALA A 393 -32.62 -4.40 15.39
CA ALA A 393 -33.86 -3.72 14.98
C ALA A 393 -34.53 -4.43 13.78
N LEU A 394 -33.70 -4.79 12.76
CA LEU A 394 -34.18 -5.53 11.58
C LEU A 394 -34.71 -6.92 11.93
N ALA A 395 -34.07 -7.65 12.85
CA ALA A 395 -34.57 -8.94 13.33
C ALA A 395 -35.93 -8.83 13.99
N ARG A 396 -36.19 -7.78 14.81
CA ARG A 396 -37.46 -7.55 15.48
C ARG A 396 -38.59 -7.23 14.51
N THR A 397 -38.34 -6.39 13.51
CA THR A 397 -39.38 -6.04 12.53
C THR A 397 -39.88 -7.26 11.74
N LYS A 398 -38.97 -8.22 11.47
CA LYS A 398 -39.31 -9.45 10.74
C LYS A 398 -40.05 -10.49 11.59
N SER A 399 -39.91 -10.47 12.91
CA SER A 399 -40.64 -11.36 13.81
C SER A 399 -42.09 -10.91 14.05
N HIS A 400 -42.44 -9.68 13.68
CA HIS A 400 -43.79 -9.12 13.80
C HIS A 400 -44.58 -9.07 12.46
N ALA A 401 -43.91 -9.41 11.35
CA ALA A 401 -44.53 -9.56 10.02
C ALA A 401 -44.77 -11.05 9.66
#